data_0beb986dc69c41bb571d33d09221aa1c
#
_entry.id   0beb986dc69c41bb571d33d09221aa1c
#
_cell.length_a   1.000
_cell.length_b   1.000
_cell.length_c   1.000
_cell.angle_alpha   90.00
_cell.angle_beta   90.00
_cell.angle_gamma   90.00
#
_symmetry.space_group_name_H-M   'P 1'
#
loop_
_entity.id
_entity.type
_entity.pdbx_description
1 polymer ?
#
loop_
_entity_poly.entity_id
_entity_poly.type
_entity_poly.pdbx_seq_one_letter_code
_entity_poly.pdbx_strand_id
1 'polypeptide(L)'
;MSKKTTPELFDMSDHVAVITGAGRGIGEGIAKSFSEAGASVVLAARRTEEIDRVATEINESGGSAIAVTTDVTDDDAVESLAKAAISEYGKLTTWVNNAGGSPIRMPLSDLPREEWDRTVALNLTSIYIGCV
;
A
#
# COMPACT_ATOMS: atom_id res chain seq x y z
N MET A 1 -23.27 15.67 22.35
CA MET A 1 -22.31 15.35 21.27
C MET A 1 -22.97 15.61 19.93
N SER A 2 -22.38 16.47 19.12
CA SER A 2 -22.84 16.68 17.73
C SER A 2 -22.55 15.40 16.93
N LYS A 3 -23.56 14.91 16.17
CA LYS A 3 -23.37 13.80 15.23
C LYS A 3 -22.52 14.32 14.06
N LYS A 4 -21.38 13.68 13.77
CA LYS A 4 -20.61 13.97 12.57
C LYS A 4 -21.46 13.68 11.32
N THR A 5 -21.33 14.52 10.33
CA THR A 5 -21.94 14.29 9.01
C THR A 5 -21.19 13.17 8.26
N THR A 6 -21.80 12.58 7.25
CA THR A 6 -21.14 11.53 6.44
C THR A 6 -19.79 11.98 5.84
N PRO A 7 -19.65 13.18 5.27
CA PRO A 7 -18.35 13.68 4.81
C PRO A 7 -17.32 13.77 5.93
N GLU A 8 -17.70 14.21 7.12
CA GLU A 8 -16.79 14.29 8.28
C GLU A 8 -16.34 12.91 8.79
N LEU A 9 -17.17 11.89 8.61
CA LEU A 9 -16.83 10.51 8.98
C LEU A 9 -15.77 9.90 8.07
N PHE A 10 -15.66 10.36 6.83
CA PHE A 10 -14.71 9.89 5.83
C PHE A 10 -13.56 10.89 5.58
N ASP A 11 -13.47 11.94 6.39
CA ASP A 11 -12.35 12.87 6.35
C ASP A 11 -11.06 12.18 6.84
N MET A 12 -10.05 12.16 5.99
CA MET A 12 -8.74 11.58 6.26
C MET A 12 -7.62 12.64 6.32
N SER A 13 -7.95 13.91 6.53
CA SER A 13 -6.97 15.01 6.50
C SER A 13 -5.82 14.84 7.51
N ASP A 14 -6.05 14.14 8.61
CA ASP A 14 -5.04 13.85 9.63
C ASP A 14 -4.35 12.49 9.44
N HIS A 15 -4.62 11.78 8.35
CA HIS A 15 -4.07 10.46 8.11
C HIS A 15 -2.84 10.50 7.19
N VAL A 16 -1.87 9.66 7.54
CA VAL A 16 -0.78 9.23 6.67
C VAL A 16 -0.93 7.75 6.42
N ALA A 17 -1.19 7.37 5.20
CA ALA A 17 -1.52 6.00 4.83
C ALA A 17 -0.45 5.39 3.93
N VAL A 18 0.05 4.22 4.31
CA VAL A 18 0.85 3.34 3.45
C VAL A 18 -0.10 2.38 2.73
N ILE A 19 0.04 2.26 1.42
CA ILE A 19 -0.71 1.30 0.60
C ILE A 19 0.28 0.41 -0.16
N THR A 20 0.28 -0.88 0.15
CA THR A 20 1.11 -1.84 -0.59
C THR A 20 0.38 -2.30 -1.86
N GLY A 21 1.13 -2.63 -2.91
CA GLY A 21 0.54 -2.96 -4.20
C GLY A 21 -0.18 -1.78 -4.86
N ALA A 22 0.29 -0.54 -4.64
CA ALA A 22 -0.40 0.69 -5.01
C ALA A 22 -0.20 1.12 -6.47
N GLY A 23 0.59 0.39 -7.25
CA GLY A 23 0.94 0.80 -8.63
C GLY A 23 -0.17 0.59 -9.66
N ARG A 24 -1.18 -0.20 -9.35
CA ARG A 24 -2.28 -0.53 -10.26
C ARG A 24 -3.50 -1.11 -9.53
N GLY A 25 -4.62 -1.23 -10.26
CA GLY A 25 -5.81 -1.95 -9.80
C GLY A 25 -6.38 -1.40 -8.50
N ILE A 26 -6.68 -2.30 -7.57
CA ILE A 26 -7.32 -1.96 -6.29
C ILE A 26 -6.45 -1.02 -5.45
N GLY A 27 -5.14 -1.29 -5.35
CA GLY A 27 -4.22 -0.46 -4.57
C GLY A 27 -4.11 0.98 -5.07
N GLU A 28 -4.05 1.19 -6.39
CA GLU A 28 -4.11 2.51 -7.02
C GLU A 28 -5.43 3.22 -6.70
N GLY A 29 -6.56 2.49 -6.79
CA GLY A 29 -7.88 3.03 -6.45
C GLY A 29 -7.97 3.47 -4.99
N ILE A 30 -7.47 2.67 -4.04
CA ILE A 30 -7.42 3.00 -2.61
C ILE A 30 -6.57 4.27 -2.40
N ALA A 31 -5.38 4.33 -3.00
CA ALA A 31 -4.48 5.46 -2.84
C ALA A 31 -5.10 6.78 -3.32
N LYS A 32 -5.74 6.77 -4.49
CA LYS A 32 -6.45 7.94 -5.03
C LYS A 32 -7.62 8.35 -4.15
N SER A 33 -8.45 7.40 -3.72
CA SER A 33 -9.60 7.68 -2.85
C SER A 33 -9.18 8.23 -1.48
N PHE A 34 -8.11 7.69 -0.89
CA PHE A 34 -7.59 8.20 0.38
C PHE A 34 -7.02 9.62 0.23
N SER A 35 -6.31 9.88 -0.86
CA SER A 35 -5.82 11.22 -1.17
C SER A 35 -6.95 12.21 -1.38
N GLU A 36 -8.01 11.84 -2.10
CA GLU A 36 -9.21 12.66 -2.29
C GLU A 36 -9.92 12.95 -0.97
N ALA A 37 -9.87 12.01 -0.02
CA ALA A 37 -10.38 12.19 1.34
C ALA A 37 -9.47 13.02 2.25
N GLY A 38 -8.31 13.45 1.76
CA GLY A 38 -7.38 14.34 2.47
C GLY A 38 -6.13 13.69 3.05
N ALA A 39 -5.94 12.38 2.93
CA ALA A 39 -4.77 11.70 3.45
C ALA A 39 -3.51 12.03 2.64
N SER A 40 -2.35 12.08 3.31
CA SER A 40 -1.07 11.89 2.66
C SER A 40 -0.83 10.40 2.44
N VAL A 41 -0.38 9.99 1.26
CA VAL A 41 -0.26 8.58 0.91
C VAL A 41 1.16 8.19 0.52
N VAL A 42 1.57 7.01 0.97
CA VAL A 42 2.86 6.39 0.63
C VAL A 42 2.56 5.14 -0.18
N LEU A 43 2.98 5.16 -1.44
CA LEU A 43 2.68 4.12 -2.41
C LEU A 43 3.85 3.13 -2.46
N ALA A 44 3.57 1.87 -2.21
CA ALA A 44 4.58 0.83 -2.21
C ALA A 44 4.26 -0.28 -3.21
N ALA A 45 5.23 -0.60 -4.05
CA ALA A 45 5.22 -1.75 -4.94
C ALA A 45 6.64 -2.05 -5.44
N ARG A 46 6.84 -3.19 -6.08
CA ARG A 46 8.13 -3.58 -6.66
C ARG A 46 8.46 -2.83 -7.95
N ARG A 47 7.43 -2.41 -8.70
CA ARG A 47 7.60 -1.70 -9.98
C ARG A 47 7.58 -0.21 -9.75
N THR A 48 8.75 0.38 -9.73
CA THR A 48 8.98 1.81 -9.46
C THR A 48 8.17 2.69 -10.39
N GLU A 49 8.17 2.41 -11.69
CA GLU A 49 7.50 3.23 -12.70
C GLU A 49 5.98 3.32 -12.48
N GLU A 50 5.36 2.23 -12.00
CA GLU A 50 3.92 2.21 -11.74
C GLU A 50 3.54 3.10 -10.56
N ILE A 51 4.28 3.03 -9.45
CA ILE A 51 4.01 3.86 -8.26
C ILE A 51 4.42 5.31 -8.46
N ASP A 52 5.49 5.58 -9.22
CA ASP A 52 5.88 6.95 -9.57
C ASP A 52 4.80 7.63 -10.41
N ARG A 53 4.22 6.93 -11.37
CA ARG A 53 3.09 7.42 -12.16
C ARG A 53 1.91 7.78 -11.26
N VAL A 54 1.50 6.89 -10.37
CA VAL A 54 0.36 7.13 -9.47
C VAL A 54 0.64 8.29 -8.52
N ALA A 55 1.85 8.37 -7.95
CA ALA A 55 2.25 9.48 -7.08
C ALA A 55 2.21 10.82 -7.83
N THR A 56 2.70 10.85 -9.07
CA THR A 56 2.65 12.05 -9.91
C THR A 56 1.21 12.49 -10.16
N GLU A 57 0.32 11.57 -10.56
CA GLU A 57 -1.09 11.87 -10.79
C GLU A 57 -1.78 12.43 -9.53
N ILE A 58 -1.51 11.86 -8.36
CA ILE A 58 -2.05 12.35 -7.08
C ILE A 58 -1.55 13.77 -6.78
N ASN A 59 -0.24 14.01 -6.91
CA ASN A 59 0.37 15.30 -6.61
C ASN A 59 -0.12 16.39 -7.60
N GLU A 60 -0.27 16.07 -8.87
CA GLU A 60 -0.83 16.97 -9.87
C GLU A 60 -2.31 17.30 -9.63
N SER A 61 -3.04 16.40 -8.99
CA SER A 61 -4.45 16.62 -8.58
C SER A 61 -4.60 17.39 -7.26
N GLY A 62 -3.50 17.86 -6.67
CA GLY A 62 -3.51 18.62 -5.42
C GLY A 62 -3.40 17.78 -4.14
N GLY A 63 -3.18 16.47 -4.25
CA GLY A 63 -2.91 15.59 -3.12
C GLY A 63 -1.44 15.60 -2.69
N SER A 64 -1.08 14.70 -1.79
CA SER A 64 0.29 14.51 -1.33
C SER A 64 0.64 13.02 -1.33
N ALA A 65 1.55 12.63 -2.20
CA ALA A 65 1.98 11.25 -2.37
C ALA A 65 3.48 11.12 -2.57
N ILE A 66 4.06 10.08 -2.00
CA ILE A 66 5.41 9.60 -2.34
C ILE A 66 5.36 8.13 -2.76
N ALA A 67 6.32 7.73 -3.57
CA ALA A 67 6.50 6.37 -4.02
C ALA A 67 7.76 5.75 -3.38
N VAL A 68 7.63 4.54 -2.86
CA VAL A 68 8.74 3.80 -2.24
C VAL A 68 8.76 2.38 -2.80
N THR A 69 9.78 2.07 -3.59
CA THR A 69 9.94 0.72 -4.13
C THR A 69 10.15 -0.28 -3.00
N THR A 70 9.24 -1.25 -2.90
CA THR A 70 9.20 -2.19 -1.78
C THR A 70 8.80 -3.57 -2.24
N ASP A 71 9.56 -4.58 -1.81
CA ASP A 71 9.12 -5.97 -1.81
C ASP A 71 8.52 -6.28 -0.42
N VAL A 72 7.22 -6.56 -0.38
CA VAL A 72 6.51 -6.83 0.89
C VAL A 72 6.88 -8.17 1.55
N THR A 73 7.63 -9.01 0.87
CA THR A 73 8.17 -10.27 1.41
C THR A 73 9.52 -10.10 2.10
N ASP A 74 10.07 -8.89 2.08
CA ASP A 74 11.33 -8.50 2.72
C ASP A 74 11.04 -7.63 3.96
N ASP A 75 11.32 -8.15 5.13
CA ASP A 75 11.08 -7.49 6.43
C ASP A 75 11.79 -6.13 6.50
N ASP A 76 13.06 -6.05 6.07
CA ASP A 76 13.85 -4.82 6.12
C ASP A 76 13.30 -3.76 5.16
N ALA A 77 12.79 -4.19 3.99
CA ALA A 77 12.15 -3.30 3.04
C ALA A 77 10.83 -2.72 3.60
N VAL A 78 10.04 -3.53 4.29
CA VAL A 78 8.78 -3.08 4.93
C VAL A 78 9.07 -2.13 6.09
N GLU A 79 10.07 -2.41 6.92
CA GLU A 79 10.49 -1.50 7.97
C GLU A 79 10.98 -0.15 7.39
N SER A 80 11.75 -0.19 6.32
CA SER A 80 12.22 1.01 5.61
C SER A 80 11.07 1.82 5.03
N LEU A 81 10.03 1.16 4.53
CA LEU A 81 8.80 1.78 4.04
C LEU A 81 8.08 2.55 5.15
N ALA A 82 7.92 1.95 6.33
CA ALA A 82 7.34 2.62 7.50
C ALA A 82 8.16 3.84 7.93
N LYS A 83 9.50 3.70 7.97
CA LYS A 83 10.41 4.81 8.26
C LYS A 83 10.31 5.94 7.24
N ALA A 84 10.16 5.63 5.96
CA ALA A 84 9.98 6.64 4.90
C ALA A 84 8.69 7.44 5.10
N ALA A 85 7.58 6.80 5.48
CA ALA A 85 6.32 7.47 5.79
C ALA A 85 6.48 8.45 6.97
N ILE A 86 7.13 8.01 8.04
CA ILE A 86 7.36 8.84 9.24
C ILE A 86 8.33 9.98 8.92
N SER A 87 9.39 9.73 8.15
CA SER A 87 10.37 10.75 7.77
C SER A 87 9.75 11.85 6.91
N GLU A 88 8.90 11.49 5.94
CA GLU A 88 8.28 12.46 5.04
C GLU A 88 7.13 13.24 5.69
N TYR A 89 6.27 12.54 6.45
CA TYR A 89 5.00 13.10 6.95
C TYR A 89 4.92 13.22 8.47
N GLY A 90 5.94 12.81 9.20
CA GLY A 90 6.04 12.93 10.66
C GLY A 90 5.26 11.88 11.46
N LYS A 91 4.45 11.05 10.80
CA LYS A 91 3.61 10.01 11.42
C LYS A 91 3.23 8.92 10.43
N LEU A 92 2.72 7.82 10.94
CA LEU A 92 2.07 6.76 10.20
C LEU A 92 0.81 6.36 10.95
N THR A 93 -0.36 6.50 10.33
CA THR A 93 -1.66 6.29 11.00
C THR A 93 -2.45 5.13 10.42
N THR A 94 -2.18 4.78 9.17
CA THR A 94 -2.98 3.80 8.42
C THR A 94 -2.07 2.95 7.56
N TRP A 95 -2.26 1.64 7.62
CA TRP A 95 -1.53 0.69 6.80
C TRP A 95 -2.49 -0.23 6.05
N VAL A 96 -2.38 -0.28 4.72
CA VAL A 96 -3.20 -1.12 3.86
C VAL A 96 -2.37 -2.24 3.26
N ASN A 97 -2.56 -3.45 3.75
CA ASN A 97 -1.96 -4.67 3.20
C ASN A 97 -2.76 -5.11 1.97
N ASN A 98 -2.48 -4.50 0.81
CA ASN A 98 -3.17 -4.81 -0.44
C ASN A 98 -2.31 -5.62 -1.41
N ALA A 99 -0.98 -5.59 -1.30
CA ALA A 99 -0.11 -6.38 -2.16
C ALA A 99 -0.45 -7.87 -2.06
N GLY A 100 -0.54 -8.53 -3.20
CA GLY A 100 -0.89 -9.94 -3.28
C GLY A 100 -1.06 -10.38 -4.72
N GLY A 101 -1.35 -11.65 -4.90
CA GLY A 101 -1.64 -12.21 -6.21
C GLY A 101 -1.27 -13.67 -6.30
N SER A 102 -1.65 -14.29 -7.43
CA SER A 102 -1.24 -15.63 -7.79
C SER A 102 -0.51 -15.57 -9.14
N PRO A 103 0.82 -15.62 -9.12
CA PRO A 103 1.61 -15.52 -10.36
C PRO A 103 1.44 -16.73 -11.26
N ILE A 104 0.98 -17.85 -10.72
CA ILE A 104 0.85 -19.12 -11.45
C ILE A 104 -0.57 -19.65 -11.32
N ARG A 105 -1.13 -20.06 -12.46
CA ARG A 105 -2.42 -20.75 -12.55
C ARG A 105 -2.18 -22.17 -13.07
N MET A 106 -2.17 -23.14 -12.17
CA MET A 106 -2.03 -24.55 -12.47
C MET A 106 -2.77 -25.40 -11.45
N PRO A 107 -3.08 -26.68 -11.75
CA PRO A 107 -3.63 -27.62 -10.76
C PRO A 107 -2.71 -27.72 -9.54
N LEU A 108 -3.29 -27.84 -8.36
CA LEU A 108 -2.52 -27.96 -7.12
C LEU A 108 -1.57 -29.15 -7.11
N SER A 109 -1.99 -30.27 -7.76
CA SER A 109 -1.17 -31.47 -7.93
C SER A 109 0.16 -31.23 -8.66
N ASP A 110 0.19 -30.20 -9.51
CA ASP A 110 1.32 -29.91 -10.39
C ASP A 110 2.14 -28.72 -9.89
N LEU A 111 1.68 -28.05 -8.81
CA LEU A 111 2.30 -26.84 -8.27
C LEU A 111 3.62 -27.19 -7.57
N PRO A 112 4.77 -26.67 -8.03
CA PRO A 112 6.04 -26.81 -7.34
C PRO A 112 5.99 -26.23 -5.93
N ARG A 113 6.69 -26.86 -4.98
CA ARG A 113 6.72 -26.41 -3.59
C ARG A 113 7.23 -24.97 -3.46
N GLU A 114 8.22 -24.59 -4.25
CA GLU A 114 8.78 -23.23 -4.25
C GLU A 114 7.73 -22.17 -4.64
N GLU A 115 6.83 -22.50 -5.56
CA GLU A 115 5.77 -21.58 -5.97
C GLU A 115 4.66 -21.47 -4.92
N TRP A 116 4.39 -22.57 -4.22
CA TRP A 116 3.54 -22.54 -3.05
C TRP A 116 4.12 -21.61 -1.97
N ASP A 117 5.38 -21.82 -1.60
CA ASP A 117 6.05 -21.02 -0.57
C ASP A 117 6.11 -19.54 -0.94
N ARG A 118 6.38 -19.22 -2.22
CA ARG A 118 6.37 -17.86 -2.75
C ARG A 118 4.97 -17.22 -2.67
N THR A 119 3.94 -17.98 -3.01
CA THR A 119 2.54 -17.50 -2.95
C THR A 119 2.13 -17.22 -1.51
N VAL A 120 2.49 -18.10 -0.57
CA VAL A 120 2.24 -17.92 0.87
C VAL A 120 3.01 -16.70 1.40
N ALA A 121 4.28 -16.54 1.02
CA ALA A 121 5.07 -15.38 1.42
C ALA A 121 4.42 -14.07 0.95
N LEU A 122 3.96 -14.01 -0.29
CA LEU A 122 3.33 -12.81 -0.85
C LEU A 122 1.96 -12.50 -0.25
N ASN A 123 1.12 -13.51 -0.02
CA ASN A 123 -0.29 -13.27 0.33
C ASN A 123 -0.61 -13.43 1.82
N LEU A 124 0.26 -14.05 2.60
CA LEU A 124 0.04 -14.31 4.02
C LEU A 124 1.15 -13.73 4.90
N THR A 125 2.41 -14.14 4.66
CA THR A 125 3.54 -13.69 5.48
C THR A 125 3.75 -12.18 5.36
N SER A 126 3.56 -11.60 4.18
CA SER A 126 3.66 -10.15 3.96
C SER A 126 2.65 -9.35 4.81
N ILE A 127 1.46 -9.90 5.05
CA ILE A 127 0.46 -9.27 5.92
C ILE A 127 0.93 -9.28 7.37
N TYR A 128 1.49 -10.40 7.83
CA TYR A 128 2.11 -10.46 9.16
C TYR A 128 3.21 -9.41 9.31
N ILE A 129 4.13 -9.30 8.35
CA ILE A 129 5.21 -8.31 8.37
C ILE A 129 4.64 -6.88 8.44
N GLY A 130 3.62 -6.58 7.66
CA GLY A 130 2.98 -5.26 7.67
C GLY A 130 2.14 -4.94 8.93
N CYS A 131 1.92 -5.90 9.82
CA CYS A 131 1.15 -5.72 11.05
C CYS A 131 2.03 -5.60 12.31
N VAL A 132 3.31 -5.94 12.24
CA VAL A 132 4.25 -5.90 13.37
C VAL A 132 5.20 -4.74 13.29
#